data_627d803fa2724abb2bd30433466f5379
#
_entry.id   627d803fa2724abb2bd30433466f5379
#
_cell.length_a   1.000
_cell.length_b   1.000
_cell.length_c   1.000
_cell.angle_alpha   90.00
_cell.angle_beta   90.00
_cell.angle_gamma   90.00
#
_symmetry.space_group_name_H-M   'P 1'
#
loop_
_entity.id
_entity.type
_entity.pdbx_description
1 polymer ?
#
loop_
_entity_poly.entity_id
_entity_poly.type
_entity_poly.pdbx_seq_one_letter_code
_entity_poly.pdbx_strand_id
1 'polypeptide(L)'
;TGQSLFLPDNRIYASYQEMIEKEATLPEGERMDFVSIVTPNHVHFGPAMMALEHGFHVVLDKPMTYTLDEAKQLRDKVKETGKLFMLTHTYTAYPMVKEARERVRRGDLGMIRRIYVEYPQGWLYNDCADVNKQAAWRVDPGRSGKAGCMGDIGTHAFNLAEYITGLKAVELCGELNTFVPDRLLDDDGAALIRYEGGAKG
;
A
#
# COMPACT_ATOMS: atom_id res chain seq x y z
N THR A 1 14.95 0.02 -19.25
CA THR A 1 14.58 -1.03 -18.26
C THR A 1 14.13 -2.30 -18.98
N GLY A 2 13.22 -2.25 -19.96
CA GLY A 2 12.79 -3.44 -20.71
C GLY A 2 13.93 -4.18 -21.40
N GLN A 3 14.87 -3.46 -22.01
CA GLN A 3 16.07 -4.04 -22.61
C GLN A 3 16.96 -4.75 -21.58
N SER A 4 17.12 -4.18 -20.38
CA SER A 4 17.90 -4.80 -19.30
C SER A 4 17.23 -6.06 -18.71
N LEU A 5 15.95 -6.28 -19.00
CA LEU A 5 15.19 -7.47 -18.65
C LEU A 5 15.06 -8.45 -19.81
N PHE A 6 15.79 -8.21 -20.91
CA PHE A 6 15.77 -9.04 -22.11
C PHE A 6 14.38 -9.23 -22.74
N LEU A 7 13.50 -8.23 -22.58
CA LEU A 7 12.21 -8.25 -23.25
C LEU A 7 12.37 -8.02 -24.76
N PRO A 8 11.55 -8.65 -25.61
CA PRO A 8 11.50 -8.35 -27.03
C PRO A 8 11.16 -6.88 -27.28
N ASP A 9 11.75 -6.27 -28.31
CA ASP A 9 11.56 -4.84 -28.59
C ASP A 9 10.09 -4.45 -28.78
N ASN A 10 9.28 -5.33 -29.34
CA ASN A 10 7.83 -5.13 -29.48
C ASN A 10 7.02 -5.23 -28.19
N ARG A 11 7.68 -5.58 -27.08
CA ARG A 11 7.09 -5.63 -25.71
C ARG A 11 7.73 -4.58 -24.79
N ILE A 12 8.43 -3.58 -25.37
CA ILE A 12 9.01 -2.46 -24.63
C ILE A 12 8.24 -1.21 -25.01
N TYR A 13 7.59 -0.59 -24.05
CA TYR A 13 6.68 0.53 -24.24
C TYR A 13 7.25 1.81 -23.63
N ALA A 14 6.89 2.97 -24.20
CA ALA A 14 7.34 4.28 -23.73
C ALA A 14 6.52 4.76 -22.50
N SER A 15 5.29 4.29 -22.37
CA SER A 15 4.39 4.66 -21.28
C SER A 15 3.51 3.48 -20.84
N TYR A 16 2.91 3.58 -19.65
CA TYR A 16 1.97 2.56 -19.19
C TYR A 16 0.67 2.56 -20.03
N GLN A 17 0.28 3.70 -20.55
CA GLN A 17 -0.88 3.83 -21.43
C GLN A 17 -0.68 3.00 -22.70
N GLU A 18 0.43 3.25 -23.38
CA GLU A 18 0.80 2.50 -24.57
C GLU A 18 0.90 0.99 -24.28
N MET A 19 1.50 0.63 -23.15
CA MET A 19 1.61 -0.76 -22.73
C MET A 19 0.23 -1.40 -22.57
N ILE A 20 -0.64 -0.81 -21.78
CA ILE A 20 -1.96 -1.37 -21.47
C ILE A 20 -2.83 -1.47 -22.73
N GLU A 21 -2.85 -0.41 -23.55
CA GLU A 21 -3.61 -0.39 -24.80
C GLU A 21 -3.15 -1.48 -25.78
N LYS A 22 -1.86 -1.57 -26.04
CA LYS A 22 -1.32 -2.57 -26.95
C LYS A 22 -1.49 -4.00 -26.45
N GLU A 23 -1.19 -4.23 -25.17
CA GLU A 23 -1.35 -5.55 -24.57
C GLU A 23 -2.82 -6.02 -24.58
N ALA A 24 -3.77 -5.11 -24.42
CA ALA A 24 -5.20 -5.42 -24.47
C ALA A 24 -5.66 -5.89 -25.86
N THR A 25 -4.93 -5.57 -26.93
CA THR A 25 -5.24 -6.03 -28.28
C THR A 25 -4.70 -7.42 -28.60
N LEU A 26 -3.81 -7.96 -27.78
CA LEU A 26 -3.22 -9.28 -28.00
C LEU A 26 -4.21 -10.39 -27.60
N PRO A 27 -4.11 -11.56 -28.25
CA PRO A 27 -4.91 -12.71 -27.87
C PRO A 27 -4.67 -13.15 -26.42
N GLU A 28 -5.69 -13.77 -25.84
CA GLU A 28 -5.55 -14.42 -24.53
C GLU A 28 -4.46 -15.49 -24.58
N GLY A 29 -3.56 -15.48 -23.58
CA GLY A 29 -2.36 -16.33 -23.54
C GLY A 29 -1.10 -15.71 -24.16
N GLU A 30 -1.22 -14.64 -24.94
CA GLU A 30 -0.09 -13.85 -25.43
C GLU A 30 0.07 -12.53 -24.67
N ARG A 31 -1.04 -11.91 -24.27
CA ARG A 31 -1.05 -10.68 -23.50
C ARG A 31 -0.62 -10.88 -22.04
N MET A 32 -0.23 -9.81 -21.37
CA MET A 32 0.03 -9.85 -19.94
C MET A 32 -1.25 -10.22 -19.15
N ASP A 33 -1.09 -10.91 -18.03
CA ASP A 33 -2.20 -11.27 -17.13
C ASP A 33 -2.48 -10.16 -16.11
N PHE A 34 -1.45 -9.48 -15.66
CA PHE A 34 -1.55 -8.43 -14.62
C PHE A 34 -0.54 -7.32 -14.83
N VAL A 35 -0.84 -6.17 -14.23
CA VAL A 35 0.05 -5.01 -14.16
C VAL A 35 0.57 -4.87 -12.74
N SER A 36 1.90 -4.80 -12.58
CA SER A 36 2.55 -4.48 -11.30
C SER A 36 2.94 -3.00 -11.27
N ILE A 37 2.45 -2.28 -10.25
CA ILE A 37 2.62 -0.83 -10.10
C ILE A 37 3.41 -0.57 -8.82
N VAL A 38 4.64 -0.06 -8.98
CA VAL A 38 5.60 0.21 -7.91
C VAL A 38 6.13 1.65 -7.95
N THR A 39 5.28 2.55 -8.34
CA THR A 39 5.56 3.99 -8.51
C THR A 39 5.37 4.75 -7.19
N PRO A 40 5.73 6.05 -7.11
CA PRO A 40 5.30 6.91 -6.00
C PRO A 40 3.77 7.04 -5.91
N ASN A 41 3.27 7.30 -4.70
CA ASN A 41 1.84 7.23 -4.35
C ASN A 41 0.90 8.01 -5.31
N HIS A 42 1.30 9.21 -5.73
CA HIS A 42 0.48 10.08 -6.59
C HIS A 42 0.25 9.54 -8.01
N VAL A 43 1.01 8.53 -8.42
CA VAL A 43 0.86 7.91 -9.75
C VAL A 43 0.29 6.49 -9.69
N HIS A 44 -0.26 6.06 -8.55
CA HIS A 44 -0.87 4.74 -8.39
C HIS A 44 -2.22 4.61 -9.10
N PHE A 45 -3.07 5.63 -8.95
CA PHE A 45 -4.48 5.57 -9.35
C PHE A 45 -4.66 5.37 -10.85
N GLY A 46 -4.05 6.21 -11.68
CA GLY A 46 -4.24 6.19 -13.13
C GLY A 46 -3.93 4.84 -13.78
N PRO A 47 -2.70 4.29 -13.59
CA PRO A 47 -2.36 2.99 -14.15
C PRO A 47 -3.22 1.85 -13.63
N ALA A 48 -3.59 1.87 -12.33
CA ALA A 48 -4.42 0.84 -11.74
C ALA A 48 -5.85 0.85 -12.30
N MET A 49 -6.44 2.02 -12.42
CA MET A 49 -7.77 2.20 -13.02
C MET A 49 -7.78 1.72 -14.46
N MET A 50 -6.82 2.19 -15.26
CA MET A 50 -6.72 1.82 -16.67
C MET A 50 -6.50 0.31 -16.87
N ALA A 51 -5.66 -0.32 -16.06
CA ALA A 51 -5.43 -1.76 -16.12
C ALA A 51 -6.73 -2.55 -15.85
N LEU A 52 -7.49 -2.17 -14.83
CA LEU A 52 -8.78 -2.80 -14.51
C LEU A 52 -9.78 -2.63 -15.66
N GLU A 53 -9.88 -1.44 -16.24
CA GLU A 53 -10.78 -1.13 -17.37
C GLU A 53 -10.45 -1.94 -18.63
N HIS A 54 -9.17 -2.27 -18.83
CA HIS A 54 -8.70 -3.09 -19.95
C HIS A 54 -8.67 -4.60 -19.64
N GLY A 55 -9.20 -4.99 -18.48
CA GLY A 55 -9.39 -6.40 -18.13
C GLY A 55 -8.15 -7.09 -17.56
N PHE A 56 -7.16 -6.34 -17.08
CA PHE A 56 -5.99 -6.89 -16.40
C PHE A 56 -6.18 -6.97 -14.90
N HIS A 57 -5.52 -7.94 -14.26
CA HIS A 57 -5.34 -7.96 -12.82
C HIS A 57 -4.33 -6.90 -12.39
N VAL A 58 -4.36 -6.49 -11.13
CA VAL A 58 -3.47 -5.44 -10.62
C VAL A 58 -2.75 -5.90 -9.36
N VAL A 59 -1.44 -5.69 -9.33
CA VAL A 59 -0.60 -5.76 -8.13
C VAL A 59 -0.09 -4.36 -7.87
N LEU A 60 -0.52 -3.73 -6.79
CA LEU A 60 -0.24 -2.33 -6.47
C LEU A 60 0.55 -2.21 -5.18
N ASP A 61 1.58 -1.36 -5.18
CA ASP A 61 2.29 -1.05 -3.95
C ASP A 61 1.43 -0.23 -2.97
N LYS A 62 1.78 -0.28 -1.71
CA LYS A 62 1.14 0.49 -0.64
C LYS A 62 1.71 1.93 -0.57
N PRO A 63 0.96 2.90 -0.07
CA PRO A 63 -0.47 2.91 0.18
C PRO A 63 -1.26 2.79 -1.14
N MET A 64 -2.51 2.36 -1.07
CA MET A 64 -3.32 2.07 -2.25
C MET A 64 -3.40 3.22 -3.25
N THR A 65 -3.60 4.44 -2.75
CA THR A 65 -3.74 5.65 -3.56
C THR A 65 -3.26 6.87 -2.80
N TYR A 66 -3.19 8.00 -3.50
CA TYR A 66 -2.86 9.30 -2.94
C TYR A 66 -3.99 9.88 -2.08
N THR A 67 -5.25 9.63 -2.47
CA THR A 67 -6.45 10.09 -1.76
C THR A 67 -7.41 8.96 -1.42
N LEU A 68 -8.26 9.17 -0.40
CA LEU A 68 -9.32 8.24 -0.03
C LEU A 68 -10.37 8.09 -1.15
N ASP A 69 -10.65 9.15 -1.88
CA ASP A 69 -11.66 9.12 -2.95
C ASP A 69 -11.18 8.28 -4.15
N GLU A 70 -9.90 8.36 -4.49
CA GLU A 70 -9.29 7.45 -5.47
C GLU A 70 -9.38 5.98 -5.01
N ALA A 71 -9.10 5.71 -3.73
CA ALA A 71 -9.21 4.37 -3.17
C ALA A 71 -10.64 3.81 -3.27
N LYS A 72 -11.65 4.64 -3.01
CA LYS A 72 -13.06 4.26 -3.18
C LYS A 72 -13.39 3.94 -4.63
N GLN A 73 -12.93 4.75 -5.57
CA GLN A 73 -13.12 4.53 -7.00
C GLN A 73 -12.46 3.22 -7.46
N LEU A 74 -11.20 2.97 -7.06
CA LEU A 74 -10.54 1.70 -7.36
C LEU A 74 -11.28 0.50 -6.77
N ARG A 75 -11.70 0.58 -5.50
CA ARG A 75 -12.51 -0.48 -4.86
C ARG A 75 -13.77 -0.79 -5.67
N ASP A 76 -14.46 0.24 -6.14
CA ASP A 76 -15.70 0.08 -6.88
C ASP A 76 -15.43 -0.48 -8.29
N LYS A 77 -14.34 -0.06 -8.93
CA LYS A 77 -13.90 -0.59 -10.22
C LYS A 77 -13.49 -2.08 -10.11
N VAL A 78 -12.78 -2.47 -9.06
CA VAL A 78 -12.47 -3.90 -8.79
C VAL A 78 -13.74 -4.75 -8.71
N LYS A 79 -14.77 -4.25 -8.01
CA LYS A 79 -16.07 -4.95 -7.92
C LYS A 79 -16.77 -5.03 -9.26
N GLU A 80 -16.75 -3.95 -10.04
CA GLU A 80 -17.36 -3.88 -11.36
C GLU A 80 -16.72 -4.87 -12.35
N THR A 81 -15.39 -4.88 -12.39
CA THR A 81 -14.64 -5.70 -13.36
C THR A 81 -14.44 -7.15 -12.94
N GLY A 82 -14.59 -7.46 -11.65
CA GLY A 82 -14.31 -8.78 -11.09
C GLY A 82 -12.83 -9.21 -11.17
N LYS A 83 -11.93 -8.28 -11.45
CA LYS A 83 -10.50 -8.58 -11.56
C LYS A 83 -9.85 -8.69 -10.18
N LEU A 84 -8.79 -9.47 -10.10
CA LEU A 84 -7.99 -9.57 -8.88
C LEU A 84 -7.20 -8.27 -8.67
N PHE A 85 -7.24 -7.79 -7.46
CA PHE A 85 -6.49 -6.62 -7.04
C PHE A 85 -5.73 -6.96 -5.75
N MET A 86 -4.42 -6.91 -5.82
CA MET A 86 -3.54 -7.19 -4.70
C MET A 86 -2.81 -5.92 -4.27
N LEU A 87 -2.97 -5.52 -3.01
CA LEU A 87 -2.17 -4.48 -2.39
C LEU A 87 -1.00 -5.11 -1.64
N THR A 88 0.24 -4.65 -1.90
CA THR A 88 1.45 -5.30 -1.39
C THR A 88 1.76 -4.90 0.06
N HIS A 89 1.00 -5.41 1.01
CA HIS A 89 1.39 -5.39 2.42
C HIS A 89 2.38 -6.52 2.70
N THR A 90 3.65 -6.31 2.35
CA THR A 90 4.73 -7.32 2.34
C THR A 90 4.85 -8.11 3.63
N TYR A 91 4.64 -7.49 4.77
CA TYR A 91 4.80 -8.16 6.08
C TYR A 91 3.78 -9.27 6.33
N THR A 92 2.60 -9.21 5.72
CA THR A 92 1.60 -10.29 5.81
C THR A 92 2.04 -11.57 5.10
N ALA A 93 3.05 -11.49 4.24
CA ALA A 93 3.63 -12.65 3.54
C ALA A 93 4.59 -13.46 4.41
N TYR A 94 5.12 -12.89 5.49
CA TYR A 94 6.09 -13.57 6.34
C TYR A 94 5.49 -14.78 7.04
N PRO A 95 6.20 -15.94 7.05
CA PRO A 95 5.67 -17.18 7.62
C PRO A 95 5.23 -17.02 9.08
N MET A 96 6.01 -16.32 9.90
CA MET A 96 5.69 -16.11 11.32
C MET A 96 4.47 -15.19 11.53
N VAL A 97 4.20 -14.27 10.61
CA VAL A 97 2.98 -13.45 10.66
C VAL A 97 1.75 -14.29 10.32
N LYS A 98 1.87 -15.20 9.36
CA LYS A 98 0.82 -16.18 9.03
C LYS A 98 0.58 -17.15 10.19
N GLU A 99 1.64 -17.63 10.84
CA GLU A 99 1.53 -18.47 12.03
C GLU A 99 0.84 -17.74 13.19
N ALA A 100 1.20 -16.47 13.45
CA ALA A 100 0.55 -15.65 14.47
C ALA A 100 -0.96 -15.52 14.21
N ARG A 101 -1.35 -15.21 12.96
CA ARG A 101 -2.74 -15.16 12.54
C ARG A 101 -3.46 -16.49 12.76
N GLU A 102 -2.82 -17.60 12.39
CA GLU A 102 -3.42 -18.92 12.52
C GLU A 102 -3.63 -19.33 13.98
N ARG A 103 -2.71 -18.97 14.88
CA ARG A 103 -2.86 -19.18 16.33
C ARG A 103 -4.03 -18.40 16.90
N VAL A 104 -4.19 -17.14 16.50
CA VAL A 104 -5.37 -16.35 16.90
C VAL A 104 -6.64 -17.00 16.38
N ARG A 105 -6.68 -17.39 15.09
CA ARG A 105 -7.84 -18.01 14.46
C ARG A 105 -8.27 -19.32 15.12
N ARG A 106 -7.32 -20.13 15.60
CA ARG A 106 -7.58 -21.37 16.35
C ARG A 106 -7.99 -21.15 17.82
N GLY A 107 -7.87 -19.91 18.31
CA GLY A 107 -8.18 -19.57 19.68
C GLY A 107 -7.07 -19.89 20.68
N ASP A 108 -5.83 -20.18 20.22
CA ASP A 108 -4.70 -20.53 21.08
C ASP A 108 -4.38 -19.43 22.13
N LEU A 109 -4.71 -18.18 21.80
CA LEU A 109 -4.50 -17.02 22.68
C LEU A 109 -5.76 -16.60 23.45
N GLY A 110 -6.88 -17.31 23.27
CA GLY A 110 -8.17 -16.92 23.83
C GLY A 110 -8.69 -15.59 23.26
N MET A 111 -9.51 -14.89 24.02
CA MET A 111 -10.08 -13.61 23.61
C MET A 111 -9.01 -12.50 23.62
N ILE A 112 -8.80 -11.86 22.48
CA ILE A 112 -7.90 -10.72 22.36
C ILE A 112 -8.50 -9.52 23.07
N ARG A 113 -7.79 -8.96 24.03
CA ARG A 113 -8.22 -7.79 24.84
C ARG A 113 -7.44 -6.53 24.51
N ARG A 114 -6.15 -6.69 24.14
CA ARG A 114 -5.23 -5.60 23.90
C ARG A 114 -4.30 -5.93 22.72
N ILE A 115 -4.06 -4.94 21.88
CA ILE A 115 -3.14 -5.00 20.75
C ILE A 115 -2.13 -3.86 20.93
N TYR A 116 -0.85 -4.18 20.84
CA TYR A 116 0.24 -3.20 20.78
C TYR A 116 1.00 -3.40 19.49
N VAL A 117 1.15 -2.34 18.73
CA VAL A 117 1.94 -2.32 17.50
C VAL A 117 2.83 -1.10 17.51
N GLU A 118 4.11 -1.31 17.27
CA GLU A 118 5.10 -0.25 17.15
C GLU A 118 5.94 -0.51 15.89
N TYR A 119 6.24 0.56 15.16
CA TYR A 119 7.10 0.48 14.00
C TYR A 119 7.99 1.72 13.90
N PRO A 120 8.98 1.87 14.79
CA PRO A 120 9.95 2.96 14.69
C PRO A 120 10.92 2.72 13.54
N GLN A 121 11.17 3.75 12.73
CA GLN A 121 12.19 3.77 11.69
C GLN A 121 13.05 5.01 11.81
N GLY A 122 14.38 4.84 11.72
CA GLY A 122 15.34 5.94 11.92
C GLY A 122 15.87 6.57 10.63
N TRP A 123 15.58 6.05 9.46
CA TRP A 123 16.26 6.47 8.23
C TRP A 123 15.87 7.87 7.70
N LEU A 124 14.74 8.41 8.17
CA LEU A 124 14.26 9.77 7.85
C LEU A 124 14.34 10.74 9.04
N TYR A 125 15.02 10.38 10.13
CA TYR A 125 15.12 11.25 11.31
C TYR A 125 15.95 12.52 11.05
N ASN A 126 16.82 12.52 10.04
CA ASN A 126 17.52 13.69 9.54
C ASN A 126 16.93 14.14 8.20
N ASP A 127 17.14 15.39 7.86
CA ASP A 127 16.90 15.87 6.52
C ASP A 127 17.92 15.25 5.56
N CYS A 128 17.43 14.41 4.66
CA CYS A 128 18.23 13.73 3.65
C CYS A 128 17.55 13.74 2.27
N ALA A 129 16.55 14.61 2.07
CA ALA A 129 15.78 14.68 0.83
C ALA A 129 16.67 15.00 -0.38
N ASP A 130 17.67 15.86 -0.22
CA ASP A 130 18.56 16.30 -1.29
C ASP A 130 19.51 15.21 -1.78
N VAL A 131 19.84 14.25 -0.92
CA VAL A 131 20.84 13.20 -1.21
C VAL A 131 20.22 11.81 -1.36
N ASN A 132 18.97 11.63 -1.00
CA ASN A 132 18.29 10.35 -1.05
C ASN A 132 16.99 10.43 -1.86
N LYS A 133 17.01 9.84 -3.06
CA LYS A 133 15.87 9.81 -3.98
C LYS A 133 14.59 9.23 -3.33
N GLN A 134 14.73 8.27 -2.41
CA GLN A 134 13.59 7.66 -1.72
C GLN A 134 13.03 8.58 -0.62
N ALA A 135 13.87 9.40 -0.01
CA ALA A 135 13.45 10.44 0.93
C ALA A 135 12.73 11.58 0.20
N ALA A 136 13.31 12.07 -0.90
CA ALA A 136 12.85 13.24 -1.63
C ALA A 136 11.36 13.24 -1.98
N TRP A 137 10.80 12.09 -2.40
CA TRP A 137 9.37 12.03 -2.72
C TRP A 137 8.49 11.77 -1.49
N ARG A 138 9.02 11.10 -0.45
CA ARG A 138 8.25 10.76 0.76
C ARG A 138 8.01 11.97 1.66
N VAL A 139 8.92 12.93 1.66
CA VAL A 139 8.77 14.16 2.45
C VAL A 139 8.04 15.28 1.69
N ASP A 140 7.74 15.06 0.42
CA ASP A 140 7.00 16.00 -0.43
C ASP A 140 5.49 15.69 -0.41
N PRO A 141 4.64 16.60 0.18
CA PRO A 141 3.20 16.39 0.21
C PRO A 141 2.55 16.25 -1.16
N GLY A 142 3.12 16.87 -2.20
CA GLY A 142 2.64 16.78 -3.58
C GLY A 142 2.82 15.39 -4.19
N ARG A 143 3.66 14.55 -3.62
CA ARG A 143 4.02 13.22 -4.14
C ARG A 143 3.65 12.08 -3.19
N SER A 144 3.81 12.30 -1.90
CA SER A 144 3.51 11.32 -0.85
C SER A 144 2.03 11.30 -0.45
N GLY A 145 1.37 12.45 -0.45
CA GLY A 145 0.02 12.64 0.04
C GLY A 145 -0.02 13.48 1.33
N LYS A 146 -1.12 13.35 2.08
CA LYS A 146 -1.35 14.13 3.30
C LYS A 146 -0.65 13.57 4.54
N ALA A 147 -0.08 12.37 4.48
CA ALA A 147 0.55 11.71 5.60
C ALA A 147 1.99 11.33 5.24
N GLY A 148 2.90 11.54 6.18
CA GLY A 148 4.29 11.14 6.11
C GLY A 148 4.51 9.72 6.65
N CYS A 149 5.03 9.61 7.88
CA CYS A 149 5.31 8.30 8.48
C CYS A 149 4.07 7.45 8.68
N MET A 150 2.92 8.05 9.01
CA MET A 150 1.68 7.27 9.19
C MET A 150 1.14 6.74 7.87
N GLY A 151 1.34 7.44 6.76
CA GLY A 151 1.02 6.93 5.42
C GLY A 151 1.98 5.86 4.92
N ASP A 152 3.27 5.99 5.21
CA ASP A 152 4.30 5.04 4.75
C ASP A 152 4.40 3.82 5.68
N ILE A 153 4.46 4.02 6.99
CA ILE A 153 4.72 2.98 8.00
C ILE A 153 3.50 2.63 8.83
N GLY A 154 2.70 3.62 9.23
CA GLY A 154 1.48 3.40 9.99
C GLY A 154 0.51 2.47 9.27
N THR A 155 0.41 2.57 7.94
CA THR A 155 -0.41 1.66 7.12
C THR A 155 -0.04 0.18 7.32
N HIS A 156 1.25 -0.13 7.51
CA HIS A 156 1.70 -1.50 7.82
C HIS A 156 1.31 -1.92 9.23
N ALA A 157 1.46 -1.03 10.22
CA ALA A 157 1.10 -1.30 11.60
C ALA A 157 -0.40 -1.60 11.73
N PHE A 158 -1.26 -0.78 11.14
CA PHE A 158 -2.70 -1.00 11.09
C PHE A 158 -3.07 -2.31 10.37
N ASN A 159 -2.46 -2.54 9.20
CA ASN A 159 -2.73 -3.75 8.44
C ASN A 159 -2.33 -5.01 9.21
N LEU A 160 -1.17 -5.04 9.87
CA LEU A 160 -0.73 -6.20 10.64
C LEU A 160 -1.63 -6.47 11.84
N ALA A 161 -2.06 -5.43 12.58
CA ALA A 161 -2.97 -5.57 13.70
C ALA A 161 -4.28 -6.25 13.26
N GLU A 162 -4.92 -5.75 12.21
CA GLU A 162 -6.15 -6.33 11.67
C GLU A 162 -5.92 -7.72 11.03
N TYR A 163 -4.83 -7.88 10.30
CA TYR A 163 -4.53 -9.14 9.63
C TYR A 163 -4.30 -10.29 10.60
N ILE A 164 -3.54 -10.07 11.66
CA ILE A 164 -3.21 -11.10 12.65
C ILE A 164 -4.43 -11.42 13.51
N THR A 165 -5.13 -10.39 13.99
CA THR A 165 -6.22 -10.58 14.95
C THR A 165 -7.57 -10.88 14.32
N GLY A 166 -7.77 -10.49 13.06
CA GLY A 166 -9.07 -10.52 12.39
C GLY A 166 -10.06 -9.45 12.85
N LEU A 167 -9.68 -8.64 13.86
CA LEU A 167 -10.54 -7.59 14.42
C LEU A 167 -10.45 -6.32 13.60
N LYS A 168 -11.58 -5.62 13.40
CA LYS A 168 -11.63 -4.35 12.68
C LYS A 168 -11.60 -3.17 13.63
N ALA A 169 -10.81 -2.16 13.28
CA ALA A 169 -10.84 -0.88 13.98
C ALA A 169 -12.21 -0.19 13.76
N VAL A 170 -12.85 0.25 14.85
CA VAL A 170 -14.16 0.92 14.79
C VAL A 170 -14.09 2.37 15.23
N GLU A 171 -13.15 2.71 16.12
CA GLU A 171 -12.88 4.07 16.55
C GLU A 171 -11.39 4.27 16.73
N LEU A 172 -10.91 5.46 16.44
CA LEU A 172 -9.53 5.85 16.74
C LEU A 172 -9.46 7.29 17.26
N CYS A 173 -8.48 7.52 18.13
CA CYS A 173 -7.98 8.84 18.50
C CYS A 173 -6.49 8.83 18.17
N GLY A 174 -6.04 9.76 17.34
CA GLY A 174 -4.66 9.81 16.87
C GLY A 174 -4.03 11.17 17.11
N GLU A 175 -2.71 11.16 17.21
CA GLU A 175 -1.86 12.32 17.25
C GLU A 175 -0.78 12.18 16.19
N LEU A 176 -0.54 13.25 15.43
CA LEU A 176 0.51 13.34 14.43
C LEU A 176 1.46 14.47 14.82
N ASN A 177 2.75 14.22 14.77
CA ASN A 177 3.78 15.18 15.11
C ASN A 177 4.81 15.30 13.99
N THR A 178 5.47 16.47 13.97
CA THR A 178 6.58 16.76 13.08
C THR A 178 7.72 17.32 13.91
N PHE A 179 8.77 16.53 14.11
CA PHE A 179 9.94 16.88 14.91
C PHE A 179 11.12 17.37 14.07
N VAL A 180 11.25 16.88 12.84
CA VAL A 180 12.30 17.33 11.93
C VAL A 180 11.98 18.74 11.45
N PRO A 181 12.90 19.71 11.64
CA PRO A 181 12.67 21.10 11.20
C PRO A 181 12.29 21.18 9.73
N ASP A 182 11.40 22.12 9.42
CA ASP A 182 10.91 22.43 8.06
C ASP A 182 10.21 21.28 7.32
N ARG A 183 9.99 20.13 7.95
CA ARG A 183 9.24 19.04 7.38
C ARG A 183 7.73 19.36 7.36
N LEU A 184 7.07 19.11 6.23
CA LEU A 184 5.66 19.44 6.01
C LEU A 184 4.70 18.29 6.36
N LEU A 185 5.23 17.06 6.46
CA LEU A 185 4.46 15.87 6.78
C LEU A 185 4.87 15.30 8.14
N ASP A 186 4.00 14.49 8.73
CA ASP A 186 4.27 13.81 10.00
C ASP A 186 5.50 12.90 9.90
N ASP A 187 6.35 12.95 10.89
CA ASP A 187 7.49 12.04 11.09
C ASP A 187 7.37 11.21 12.38
N ASP A 188 6.31 11.45 13.14
CA ASP A 188 5.89 10.67 14.28
C ASP A 188 4.37 10.61 14.34
N GLY A 189 3.83 9.55 14.93
CA GLY A 189 2.39 9.42 15.15
C GLY A 189 2.03 8.29 16.11
N ALA A 190 0.98 8.53 16.88
CA ALA A 190 0.41 7.57 17.81
C ALA A 190 -1.10 7.47 17.62
N ALA A 191 -1.67 6.31 17.91
CA ALA A 191 -3.09 6.12 17.87
C ALA A 191 -3.58 5.22 19.01
N LEU A 192 -4.69 5.59 19.64
CA LEU A 192 -5.50 4.72 20.50
C LEU A 192 -6.69 4.22 19.68
N ILE A 193 -6.88 2.90 19.66
CA ILE A 193 -7.85 2.26 18.78
C ILE A 193 -8.83 1.43 19.61
N ARG A 194 -10.13 1.48 19.25
CA ARG A 194 -11.11 0.47 19.64
C ARG A 194 -11.39 -0.44 18.47
N TYR A 195 -11.36 -1.72 18.75
CA TYR A 195 -11.68 -2.76 17.78
C TYR A 195 -13.04 -3.39 18.05
N GLU A 196 -13.58 -4.06 17.04
CA GLU A 196 -14.77 -4.91 17.21
C GLU A 196 -14.60 -5.87 18.40
N GLY A 197 -15.69 -6.17 19.10
CA GLY A 197 -15.65 -7.03 20.27
C GLY A 197 -15.05 -6.39 21.54
N GLY A 198 -14.68 -5.11 21.50
CA GLY A 198 -14.24 -4.33 22.67
C GLY A 198 -12.74 -4.40 22.97
N ALA A 199 -11.94 -5.06 22.14
CA ALA A 199 -10.49 -5.01 22.25
C ALA A 199 -9.97 -3.59 22.00
N LYS A 200 -8.83 -3.24 22.64
CA LYS A 200 -8.22 -1.91 22.55
C LYS A 200 -6.77 -2.02 22.04
N GLY A 201 -6.33 -1.02 21.29
CA GLY A 201 -4.97 -0.91 20.80
C GLY A 201 -4.40 0.48 21.00
#